data_fe115f2fa62135ee73b19be81763d427
#
_entry.id   fe115f2fa62135ee73b19be81763d427
#
_cell.length_a   1.000
_cell.length_b   1.000
_cell.length_c   1.000
_cell.angle_alpha   90.00
_cell.angle_beta   90.00
_cell.angle_gamma   90.00
#
_symmetry.space_group_name_H-M   'P 1'
#
loop_
_entity.id
_entity.type
_entity.pdbx_description
1 polymer ?
#
loop_
_entity_poly.entity_id
_entity_poly.type
_entity_poly.pdbx_seq_one_letter_code
_entity_poly.pdbx_strand_id
1 'polypeptide(L)'
;MKRYSALLVLSTLFSSAFVAGKGPQEPLPAPSAEWPDSLHNVWYYTEGLKRNVISGDTAQARRLLREAIRIDSTYAPAYFALGTDNLAASPDEAVAMARRAWTLDTANLWYERNYGQALLMAGRYPEALERYRRLIDKDPADPDNFRLLAALYEQQRNPYMALVTLDSAELRFGRIPYLSAMKRRLLITTNQLDKAIAETREAVDETPYDTENRIVLASLYGLAKRDSLARAEYASVLAIDSANLTALMSLSDFYNDRRDFRSLLAVNQRLFNLDEMPVEEKIKRFGIFTSDNRFYREYYPQVNTLASTLAIRYPKDPRIVELYGRHLINSGELEQALTLYKLHLTDTPPQETYYRWVIDIESYLQRPDSVDRYVSEALQLFPEQADFHIAAGNIHSYAGRHDEAARVYRQSLRYADNDSLRGAIWGLVGDAHHQRAEAVLKAAKKSRTTEKSRVRAAARKAMKNCYDAYERSLRYHGDNALVLNNYAYFLSLDGVQLDRALAMAQRAVELT
;
A
#
# COMPACT_ATOMS: atom_id res chain seq x y z
N MET A 1 -12.06 4.27 18.63
CA MET A 1 -13.29 4.13 17.82
C MET A 1 -13.04 4.65 16.43
N LYS A 2 -12.62 3.80 15.48
CA LYS A 2 -12.59 4.11 14.04
C LYS A 2 -13.20 2.91 13.33
N ARG A 3 -14.18 3.19 12.49
CA ARG A 3 -15.01 2.25 11.75
C ARG A 3 -14.13 1.47 10.77
N TYR A 4 -14.02 0.16 10.93
CA TYR A 4 -13.56 -0.74 9.87
C TYR A 4 -14.80 -1.25 9.14
N SER A 5 -15.08 -0.66 7.98
CA SER A 5 -16.00 -1.21 6.99
C SER A 5 -15.28 -2.40 6.34
N ALA A 6 -15.83 -3.59 6.52
CA ALA A 6 -15.40 -4.77 5.79
C ALA A 6 -15.70 -4.57 4.31
N LEU A 7 -14.68 -4.28 3.50
CA LEU A 7 -14.76 -4.32 2.04
C LEU A 7 -14.74 -5.79 1.61
N LEU A 8 -15.87 -6.27 1.14
CA LEU A 8 -15.94 -7.43 0.26
C LEU A 8 -15.14 -7.09 -1.00
N VAL A 9 -14.00 -7.73 -1.18
CA VAL A 9 -13.24 -7.63 -2.44
C VAL A 9 -13.97 -8.47 -3.49
N LEU A 10 -14.93 -7.85 -4.16
CA LEU A 10 -15.36 -8.25 -5.49
C LEU A 10 -14.31 -7.66 -6.45
N SER A 11 -13.58 -8.54 -7.14
CA SER A 11 -12.71 -8.17 -8.25
C SER A 11 -13.55 -7.44 -9.31
N THR A 12 -13.56 -6.12 -9.26
CA THR A 12 -14.09 -5.27 -10.32
C THR A 12 -13.07 -5.20 -11.45
N LEU A 13 -13.29 -6.01 -12.46
CA LEU A 13 -12.86 -5.67 -13.81
C LEU A 13 -13.61 -4.38 -14.21
N PHE A 14 -12.93 -3.24 -14.14
CA PHE A 14 -13.39 -2.00 -14.76
C PHE A 14 -13.38 -2.19 -16.28
N SER A 15 -14.52 -2.59 -16.84
CA SER A 15 -14.85 -2.30 -18.23
C SER A 15 -15.33 -0.85 -18.27
N SER A 16 -14.52 0.02 -18.88
CA SER A 16 -14.94 1.35 -19.31
C SER A 16 -16.24 1.23 -20.12
N ALA A 17 -17.35 1.69 -19.56
CA ALA A 17 -18.58 1.83 -20.29
C ALA A 17 -18.39 2.95 -21.33
N PHE A 18 -18.02 2.56 -22.52
CA PHE A 18 -18.22 3.39 -23.71
C PHE A 18 -19.74 3.54 -23.88
N VAL A 19 -20.28 4.72 -23.68
CA VAL A 19 -21.63 5.07 -24.14
C VAL A 19 -21.55 5.09 -25.66
N ALA A 20 -21.73 3.93 -26.28
CA ALA A 20 -21.93 3.83 -27.71
C ALA A 20 -23.27 4.44 -28.04
N GLY A 21 -23.25 5.53 -28.79
CA GLY A 21 -24.45 6.11 -29.42
C GLY A 21 -25.23 5.01 -30.13
N LYS A 22 -26.59 5.09 -30.09
CA LYS A 22 -27.50 4.17 -30.78
C LYS A 22 -27.29 4.26 -32.30
N GLY A 23 -26.32 3.47 -32.78
CA GLY A 23 -26.25 3.10 -34.20
C GLY A 23 -27.47 2.20 -34.54
N PRO A 24 -27.82 2.02 -35.81
CA PRO A 24 -28.87 1.11 -36.20
C PRO A 24 -28.57 -0.30 -35.64
N GLN A 25 -29.50 -0.78 -34.80
CA GLN A 25 -29.33 -2.11 -34.19
C GLN A 25 -29.40 -3.16 -35.29
N GLU A 26 -28.40 -4.03 -35.35
CA GLU A 26 -28.45 -5.18 -36.27
C GLU A 26 -29.76 -5.96 -36.07
N PRO A 27 -30.38 -6.44 -37.16
CA PRO A 27 -31.56 -7.25 -37.07
C PRO A 27 -31.27 -8.54 -36.29
N LEU A 28 -32.22 -8.99 -35.48
CA LEU A 28 -32.08 -10.30 -34.81
C LEU A 28 -32.02 -11.40 -35.83
N PRO A 29 -31.17 -12.42 -35.64
CA PRO A 29 -31.22 -13.63 -36.43
C PRO A 29 -32.60 -14.28 -36.26
N ALA A 30 -33.08 -14.95 -37.31
CA ALA A 30 -34.36 -15.63 -37.30
C ALA A 30 -34.14 -17.15 -37.46
N PRO A 31 -35.03 -17.99 -36.91
CA PRO A 31 -35.00 -19.44 -37.18
C PRO A 31 -35.13 -19.74 -38.67
N SER A 32 -34.47 -20.80 -39.13
CA SER A 32 -34.63 -21.26 -40.50
C SER A 32 -36.04 -21.82 -40.73
N ALA A 33 -36.46 -21.93 -42.02
CA ALA A 33 -37.76 -22.49 -42.38
C ALA A 33 -37.97 -23.95 -41.93
N GLU A 34 -36.93 -24.64 -41.50
CA GLU A 34 -36.99 -26.01 -40.97
C GLU A 34 -37.49 -26.07 -39.52
N TRP A 35 -37.48 -24.92 -38.77
CA TRP A 35 -37.98 -24.89 -37.42
C TRP A 35 -39.49 -24.69 -37.38
N PRO A 36 -40.25 -25.57 -36.70
CA PRO A 36 -41.69 -25.40 -36.52
C PRO A 36 -41.97 -24.09 -35.75
N ASP A 37 -43.00 -23.36 -36.13
CA ASP A 37 -43.42 -22.11 -35.48
C ASP A 37 -43.64 -22.31 -33.98
N SER A 38 -44.11 -23.49 -33.56
CA SER A 38 -44.33 -23.84 -32.17
C SER A 38 -43.05 -23.93 -31.33
N LEU A 39 -41.85 -23.95 -31.95
CA LEU A 39 -40.54 -24.03 -31.29
C LEU A 39 -39.67 -22.78 -31.50
N HIS A 40 -40.21 -21.73 -32.12
CA HIS A 40 -39.46 -20.49 -32.32
C HIS A 40 -39.02 -19.86 -31.01
N ASN A 41 -39.81 -19.91 -29.94
CA ASN A 41 -39.42 -19.48 -28.61
C ASN A 41 -38.20 -20.22 -28.08
N VAL A 42 -38.11 -21.54 -28.28
CA VAL A 42 -36.96 -22.39 -27.90
C VAL A 42 -35.73 -22.02 -28.68
N TRP A 43 -35.89 -21.77 -30.00
CA TRP A 43 -34.78 -21.34 -30.84
C TRP A 43 -34.19 -20.00 -30.37
N TYR A 44 -35.00 -18.97 -30.15
CA TYR A 44 -34.54 -17.66 -29.66
C TYR A 44 -33.89 -17.75 -28.28
N TYR A 45 -34.42 -18.59 -27.40
CA TYR A 45 -33.83 -18.88 -26.11
C TYR A 45 -32.45 -19.50 -26.24
N THR A 46 -32.31 -20.55 -27.06
CA THR A 46 -31.07 -21.28 -27.25
C THR A 46 -30.00 -20.40 -27.91
N GLU A 47 -30.38 -19.62 -28.91
CA GLU A 47 -29.47 -18.68 -29.58
C GLU A 47 -29.05 -17.56 -28.63
N GLY A 48 -29.96 -17.08 -27.78
CA GLY A 48 -29.64 -16.13 -26.73
C GLY A 48 -28.60 -16.66 -25.74
N LEU A 49 -28.73 -17.91 -25.27
CA LEU A 49 -27.74 -18.53 -24.41
C LEU A 49 -26.38 -18.69 -25.10
N LYS A 50 -26.37 -19.12 -26.41
CA LYS A 50 -25.14 -19.19 -27.17
C LYS A 50 -24.42 -17.86 -27.28
N ARG A 51 -25.15 -16.77 -27.55
CA ARG A 51 -24.57 -15.41 -27.62
C ARG A 51 -23.97 -14.96 -26.30
N ASN A 52 -24.62 -15.27 -25.20
CA ASN A 52 -24.11 -14.96 -23.88
C ASN A 52 -22.85 -15.75 -23.54
N VAL A 53 -22.90 -17.09 -23.68
CA VAL A 53 -21.84 -17.99 -23.21
C VAL A 53 -20.63 -18.03 -24.14
N ILE A 54 -20.86 -18.08 -25.47
CA ILE A 54 -19.80 -18.31 -26.47
C ILE A 54 -19.19 -16.98 -26.93
N SER A 55 -20.06 -15.97 -27.20
CA SER A 55 -19.62 -14.72 -27.81
C SER A 55 -19.45 -13.57 -26.80
N GLY A 56 -19.96 -13.72 -25.58
CA GLY A 56 -19.97 -12.64 -24.58
C GLY A 56 -20.86 -11.45 -24.94
N ASP A 57 -21.67 -11.56 -26.02
CA ASP A 57 -22.58 -10.49 -26.46
C ASP A 57 -23.88 -10.52 -25.64
N THR A 58 -23.81 -10.00 -24.43
CA THR A 58 -24.93 -9.93 -23.49
C THR A 58 -26.06 -9.05 -24.01
N ALA A 59 -25.76 -8.02 -24.81
CA ALA A 59 -26.78 -7.12 -25.35
C ALA A 59 -27.67 -7.86 -26.37
N GLN A 60 -27.08 -8.58 -27.30
CA GLN A 60 -27.82 -9.39 -28.28
C GLN A 60 -28.52 -10.57 -27.60
N ALA A 61 -27.86 -11.22 -26.62
CA ALA A 61 -28.46 -12.27 -25.82
C ALA A 61 -29.78 -11.83 -25.16
N ARG A 62 -29.78 -10.68 -24.49
CA ARG A 62 -30.99 -10.12 -23.87
C ARG A 62 -32.11 -9.83 -24.88
N ARG A 63 -31.77 -9.34 -26.06
CA ARG A 63 -32.76 -9.11 -27.14
C ARG A 63 -33.40 -10.43 -27.59
N LEU A 64 -32.60 -11.46 -27.79
CA LEU A 64 -33.08 -12.80 -28.18
C LEU A 64 -33.95 -13.43 -27.09
N LEU A 65 -33.56 -13.33 -25.83
CA LEU A 65 -34.36 -13.82 -24.69
C LEU A 65 -35.70 -13.07 -24.58
N ARG A 66 -35.73 -11.76 -24.81
CA ARG A 66 -36.98 -10.99 -24.85
C ARG A 66 -37.87 -11.40 -26.04
N GLU A 67 -37.28 -11.74 -27.17
CA GLU A 67 -38.04 -12.25 -28.32
C GLU A 67 -38.66 -13.64 -28.04
N ALA A 68 -37.92 -14.53 -27.35
CA ALA A 68 -38.48 -15.80 -26.88
C ALA A 68 -39.70 -15.59 -25.98
N ILE A 69 -39.65 -14.62 -25.06
CA ILE A 69 -40.75 -14.24 -24.17
C ILE A 69 -41.91 -13.60 -24.94
N ARG A 70 -41.62 -12.83 -25.99
CA ARG A 70 -42.65 -12.21 -26.84
C ARG A 70 -43.48 -13.27 -27.60
N ILE A 71 -42.82 -14.32 -28.05
CA ILE A 71 -43.46 -15.45 -28.75
C ILE A 71 -44.27 -16.30 -27.77
N ASP A 72 -43.67 -16.65 -26.63
CA ASP A 72 -44.36 -17.39 -25.58
C ASP A 72 -44.13 -16.74 -24.19
N SER A 73 -45.13 -16.02 -23.74
CA SER A 73 -45.09 -15.33 -22.43
C SER A 73 -45.20 -16.26 -21.21
N THR A 74 -45.33 -17.57 -21.46
CA THR A 74 -45.34 -18.61 -20.41
C THR A 74 -44.04 -19.43 -20.37
N TYR A 75 -43.06 -19.11 -21.24
CA TYR A 75 -41.80 -19.82 -21.31
C TYR A 75 -40.84 -19.43 -20.17
N ALA A 76 -40.99 -20.07 -19.02
CA ALA A 76 -40.24 -19.80 -17.80
C ALA A 76 -38.69 -19.77 -17.96
N PRO A 77 -38.06 -20.68 -18.79
CA PRO A 77 -36.60 -20.67 -18.95
C PRO A 77 -36.04 -19.34 -19.48
N ALA A 78 -36.75 -18.65 -20.39
CA ALA A 78 -36.31 -17.36 -20.92
C ALA A 78 -36.34 -16.25 -19.87
N TYR A 79 -37.36 -16.22 -19.01
CA TYR A 79 -37.41 -15.31 -17.87
C TYR A 79 -36.29 -15.59 -16.87
N PHE A 80 -36.02 -16.85 -16.56
CA PHE A 80 -34.91 -17.25 -15.68
C PHE A 80 -33.56 -16.78 -16.23
N ALA A 81 -33.27 -17.06 -17.51
CA ALA A 81 -32.02 -16.64 -18.14
C ALA A 81 -31.84 -15.13 -18.14
N LEU A 82 -32.92 -14.38 -18.50
CA LEU A 82 -32.89 -12.92 -18.51
C LEU A 82 -32.76 -12.34 -17.09
N GLY A 83 -33.38 -12.95 -16.09
CA GLY A 83 -33.25 -12.58 -14.69
C GLY A 83 -31.81 -12.78 -14.20
N THR A 84 -31.18 -13.91 -14.55
CA THR A 84 -29.79 -14.20 -14.20
C THR A 84 -28.82 -13.20 -14.86
N ASP A 85 -29.01 -12.90 -16.14
CA ASP A 85 -28.16 -11.97 -16.90
C ASP A 85 -28.26 -10.51 -16.40
N ASN A 86 -29.39 -10.12 -15.84
CA ASN A 86 -29.63 -8.78 -15.32
C ASN A 86 -29.25 -8.58 -13.84
N LEU A 87 -28.81 -9.61 -13.12
CA LEU A 87 -28.54 -9.54 -11.67
C LEU A 87 -27.65 -8.35 -11.26
N ALA A 88 -26.57 -8.12 -11.99
CA ALA A 88 -25.63 -7.03 -11.68
C ALA A 88 -25.97 -5.71 -12.40
N ALA A 89 -26.48 -5.81 -13.65
CA ALA A 89 -26.68 -4.63 -14.50
C ALA A 89 -27.99 -3.88 -14.22
N SER A 90 -29.06 -4.62 -13.86
CA SER A 90 -30.41 -4.08 -13.63
C SER A 90 -31.13 -4.93 -12.57
N PRO A 91 -30.80 -4.77 -11.27
CA PRO A 91 -31.35 -5.63 -10.23
C PRO A 91 -32.88 -5.63 -10.13
N ASP A 92 -33.54 -4.50 -10.36
CA ASP A 92 -35.01 -4.44 -10.35
C ASP A 92 -35.65 -5.21 -11.52
N GLU A 93 -35.06 -5.14 -12.73
CA GLU A 93 -35.48 -5.96 -13.86
C GLU A 93 -35.23 -7.44 -13.57
N ALA A 94 -34.09 -7.77 -12.98
CA ALA A 94 -33.78 -9.14 -12.56
C ALA A 94 -34.84 -9.69 -11.59
N VAL A 95 -35.29 -8.89 -10.61
CA VAL A 95 -36.36 -9.25 -9.68
C VAL A 95 -37.67 -9.52 -10.42
N ALA A 96 -38.04 -8.66 -11.39
CA ALA A 96 -39.27 -8.84 -12.16
C ALA A 96 -39.24 -10.14 -12.99
N MET A 97 -38.11 -10.40 -13.67
CA MET A 97 -37.92 -11.59 -14.51
C MET A 97 -37.85 -12.85 -13.65
N ALA A 98 -37.05 -12.86 -12.60
CA ALA A 98 -36.92 -14.01 -11.72
C ALA A 98 -38.24 -14.35 -11.00
N ARG A 99 -38.99 -13.33 -10.57
CA ARG A 99 -40.33 -13.51 -10.01
C ARG A 99 -41.26 -14.16 -11.03
N ARG A 100 -41.22 -13.73 -12.30
CA ARG A 100 -42.09 -14.30 -13.34
C ARG A 100 -41.73 -15.76 -13.62
N ALA A 101 -40.44 -16.09 -13.74
CA ALA A 101 -39.99 -17.47 -13.89
C ALA A 101 -40.52 -18.36 -12.77
N TRP A 102 -40.34 -17.92 -11.50
CA TRP A 102 -40.84 -18.64 -10.31
C TRP A 102 -42.37 -18.77 -10.29
N THR A 103 -43.13 -17.74 -10.70
CA THR A 103 -44.61 -17.84 -10.72
C THR A 103 -45.13 -18.77 -11.77
N LEU A 104 -44.39 -19.04 -12.86
CA LEU A 104 -44.73 -19.97 -13.92
C LEU A 104 -44.47 -21.43 -13.52
N ASP A 105 -43.46 -21.65 -12.66
CA ASP A 105 -43.15 -22.96 -12.10
C ASP A 105 -42.62 -22.82 -10.66
N THR A 106 -43.54 -22.89 -9.70
CA THR A 106 -43.24 -22.71 -8.26
C THR A 106 -42.57 -23.94 -7.63
N ALA A 107 -42.53 -25.06 -8.33
CA ALA A 107 -41.86 -26.29 -7.87
C ALA A 107 -40.37 -26.28 -8.22
N ASN A 108 -39.94 -25.46 -9.16
CA ASN A 108 -38.57 -25.37 -9.61
C ASN A 108 -37.71 -24.56 -8.63
N LEU A 109 -36.85 -25.26 -7.90
CA LEU A 109 -35.96 -24.66 -6.89
C LEU A 109 -34.94 -23.67 -7.50
N TRP A 110 -34.51 -23.88 -8.74
CA TRP A 110 -33.61 -22.95 -9.43
C TRP A 110 -34.26 -21.60 -9.68
N TYR A 111 -35.55 -21.57 -9.99
CA TYR A 111 -36.30 -20.32 -10.17
C TYR A 111 -36.50 -19.60 -8.86
N GLU A 112 -36.82 -20.34 -7.78
CA GLU A 112 -36.96 -19.77 -6.45
C GLU A 112 -35.64 -19.19 -5.91
N ARG A 113 -34.52 -19.92 -6.13
CA ARG A 113 -33.17 -19.47 -5.77
C ARG A 113 -32.74 -18.22 -6.53
N ASN A 114 -32.96 -18.20 -7.86
CA ASN A 114 -32.69 -17.02 -8.69
C ASN A 114 -33.50 -15.80 -8.25
N TYR A 115 -34.78 -16.01 -7.87
CA TYR A 115 -35.62 -14.94 -7.35
C TYR A 115 -35.07 -14.44 -6.01
N GLY A 116 -34.67 -15.29 -5.09
CA GLY A 116 -34.02 -14.92 -3.84
C GLY A 116 -32.73 -14.12 -4.07
N GLN A 117 -31.91 -14.55 -5.01
CA GLN A 117 -30.66 -13.87 -5.38
C GLN A 117 -30.92 -12.50 -6.02
N ALA A 118 -31.91 -12.38 -6.89
CA ALA A 118 -32.30 -11.10 -7.48
C ALA A 118 -32.77 -10.11 -6.41
N LEU A 119 -33.56 -10.57 -5.44
CA LEU A 119 -34.00 -9.76 -4.29
C LEU A 119 -32.81 -9.28 -3.44
N LEU A 120 -31.80 -10.12 -3.22
CA LEU A 120 -30.57 -9.75 -2.52
C LEU A 120 -29.82 -8.63 -3.27
N MET A 121 -29.63 -8.79 -4.57
CA MET A 121 -28.92 -7.80 -5.40
C MET A 121 -29.68 -6.47 -5.49
N ALA A 122 -31.02 -6.50 -5.44
CA ALA A 122 -31.87 -5.32 -5.40
C ALA A 122 -31.99 -4.69 -3.99
N GLY A 123 -31.34 -5.25 -2.96
CA GLY A 123 -31.44 -4.75 -1.59
C GLY A 123 -32.79 -5.01 -0.90
N ARG A 124 -33.65 -5.87 -1.50
CA ARG A 124 -34.97 -6.22 -0.97
C ARG A 124 -34.88 -7.33 0.07
N TYR A 125 -34.10 -7.09 1.14
CA TYR A 125 -33.73 -8.09 2.15
C TYR A 125 -34.90 -8.79 2.87
N PRO A 126 -36.00 -8.11 3.24
CA PRO A 126 -37.11 -8.83 3.89
C PRO A 126 -37.76 -9.88 2.99
N GLU A 127 -37.90 -9.59 1.69
CA GLU A 127 -38.47 -10.52 0.73
C GLU A 127 -37.50 -11.67 0.41
N ALA A 128 -36.19 -11.36 0.29
CA ALA A 128 -35.15 -12.36 0.14
C ALA A 128 -35.13 -13.36 1.31
N LEU A 129 -35.24 -12.85 2.55
CA LEU A 129 -35.28 -13.66 3.76
C LEU A 129 -36.43 -14.68 3.72
N GLU A 130 -37.62 -14.26 3.30
CA GLU A 130 -38.77 -15.16 3.14
C GLU A 130 -38.50 -16.24 2.08
N ARG A 131 -37.84 -15.90 0.98
CA ARG A 131 -37.45 -16.89 -0.06
C ARG A 131 -36.47 -17.92 0.47
N TYR A 132 -35.41 -17.48 1.17
CA TYR A 132 -34.39 -18.41 1.67
C TYR A 132 -34.91 -19.29 2.82
N ARG A 133 -35.85 -18.81 3.65
CA ARG A 133 -36.57 -19.68 4.61
C ARG A 133 -37.29 -20.83 3.89
N ARG A 134 -38.07 -20.52 2.85
CA ARG A 134 -38.77 -21.53 2.06
C ARG A 134 -37.81 -22.47 1.33
N LEU A 135 -36.70 -21.95 0.84
CA LEU A 135 -35.68 -22.77 0.19
C LEU A 135 -35.09 -23.81 1.15
N ILE A 136 -34.80 -23.44 2.40
CA ILE A 136 -34.32 -24.39 3.41
C ILE A 136 -35.36 -25.48 3.72
N ASP A 137 -36.64 -25.12 3.74
CA ASP A 137 -37.70 -26.11 3.95
C ASP A 137 -37.85 -27.08 2.78
N LYS A 138 -37.71 -26.59 1.54
CA LYS A 138 -37.87 -27.38 0.30
C LYS A 138 -36.59 -28.11 -0.12
N ASP A 139 -35.45 -27.48 0.03
CA ASP A 139 -34.12 -27.98 -0.33
C ASP A 139 -33.17 -27.86 0.86
N PRO A 140 -33.36 -28.72 1.87
CA PRO A 140 -32.56 -28.70 3.08
C PRO A 140 -31.15 -29.27 2.88
N ALA A 141 -30.79 -29.74 1.68
CA ALA A 141 -29.51 -30.37 1.39
C ALA A 141 -28.42 -29.37 0.91
N ASP A 142 -28.77 -28.11 0.65
CA ASP A 142 -27.83 -27.10 0.18
C ASP A 142 -27.39 -26.18 1.34
N PRO A 143 -26.12 -26.29 1.79
CA PRO A 143 -25.59 -25.45 2.89
C PRO A 143 -25.55 -23.96 2.55
N ASP A 144 -25.48 -23.58 1.27
CA ASP A 144 -25.48 -22.18 0.85
C ASP A 144 -26.80 -21.46 1.16
N ASN A 145 -27.93 -22.16 1.19
CA ASN A 145 -29.19 -21.57 1.62
C ASN A 145 -29.12 -21.09 3.06
N PHE A 146 -28.48 -21.88 3.95
CA PHE A 146 -28.27 -21.51 5.36
C PHE A 146 -27.30 -20.34 5.48
N ARG A 147 -26.21 -20.33 4.71
CA ARG A 147 -25.24 -19.23 4.68
C ARG A 147 -25.92 -17.90 4.30
N LEU A 148 -26.71 -17.92 3.22
CA LEU A 148 -27.41 -16.74 2.75
C LEU A 148 -28.50 -16.27 3.72
N LEU A 149 -29.24 -17.20 4.31
CA LEU A 149 -30.24 -16.86 5.33
C LEU A 149 -29.58 -16.25 6.58
N ALA A 150 -28.46 -16.80 7.04
CA ALA A 150 -27.72 -16.25 8.17
C ALA A 150 -27.18 -14.85 7.85
N ALA A 151 -26.64 -14.63 6.65
CA ALA A 151 -26.19 -13.32 6.20
C ALA A 151 -27.33 -12.29 6.14
N LEU A 152 -28.52 -12.70 5.70
CA LEU A 152 -29.73 -11.84 5.70
C LEU A 152 -30.15 -11.45 7.10
N TYR A 153 -30.11 -12.39 8.07
CA TYR A 153 -30.40 -12.06 9.47
C TYR A 153 -29.36 -11.09 10.05
N GLU A 154 -28.09 -11.26 9.70
CA GLU A 154 -27.03 -10.33 10.11
C GLU A 154 -27.27 -8.92 9.52
N GLN A 155 -27.63 -8.84 8.25
CA GLN A 155 -28.00 -7.58 7.59
C GLN A 155 -29.20 -6.89 8.26
N GLN A 156 -30.15 -7.66 8.76
CA GLN A 156 -31.30 -7.16 9.53
C GLN A 156 -30.95 -6.87 11.00
N ARG A 157 -29.69 -6.91 11.40
CA ARG A 157 -29.22 -6.72 12.77
C ARG A 157 -29.79 -7.72 13.76
N ASN A 158 -30.06 -8.94 13.30
CA ASN A 158 -30.52 -10.05 14.13
C ASN A 158 -29.50 -11.19 14.17
N PRO A 159 -28.35 -10.99 14.85
CA PRO A 159 -27.27 -11.97 14.89
C PRO A 159 -27.68 -13.28 15.62
N TYR A 160 -28.66 -13.23 16.52
CA TYR A 160 -29.14 -14.43 17.21
C TYR A 160 -29.83 -15.39 16.24
N MET A 161 -30.68 -14.88 15.34
CA MET A 161 -31.30 -15.73 14.31
C MET A 161 -30.29 -16.23 13.30
N ALA A 162 -29.27 -15.43 13.00
CA ALA A 162 -28.14 -15.89 12.18
C ALA A 162 -27.42 -17.07 12.85
N LEU A 163 -27.12 -16.99 14.15
CA LEU A 163 -26.51 -18.08 14.90
C LEU A 163 -27.39 -19.33 14.92
N VAL A 164 -28.71 -19.21 15.20
CA VAL A 164 -29.66 -20.33 15.15
C VAL A 164 -29.67 -21.00 13.78
N THR A 165 -29.60 -20.22 12.72
CA THR A 165 -29.54 -20.74 11.33
C THR A 165 -28.26 -21.54 11.11
N LEU A 166 -27.11 -21.03 11.58
CA LEU A 166 -25.83 -21.71 11.46
C LEU A 166 -25.72 -22.95 12.35
N ASP A 167 -26.30 -22.92 13.56
CA ASP A 167 -26.43 -24.09 14.42
C ASP A 167 -27.26 -25.19 13.72
N SER A 168 -28.35 -24.82 13.05
CA SER A 168 -29.19 -25.77 12.29
C SER A 168 -28.42 -26.37 11.09
N ALA A 169 -27.58 -25.56 10.42
CA ALA A 169 -26.72 -26.04 9.36
C ALA A 169 -25.67 -27.02 9.88
N GLU A 170 -25.03 -26.72 11.00
CA GLU A 170 -24.02 -27.59 11.63
C GLU A 170 -24.61 -28.93 12.09
N LEU A 171 -25.81 -28.93 12.66
CA LEU A 171 -26.53 -30.17 13.01
C LEU A 171 -26.83 -31.06 11.79
N ARG A 172 -27.03 -30.46 10.60
CA ARG A 172 -27.41 -31.18 9.40
C ARG A 172 -26.21 -31.67 8.59
N PHE A 173 -25.19 -30.82 8.44
CA PHE A 173 -24.07 -31.07 7.54
C PHE A 173 -22.76 -31.37 8.27
N GLY A 174 -22.74 -31.30 9.60
CA GLY A 174 -21.50 -31.25 10.35
C GLY A 174 -20.79 -29.88 10.20
N ARG A 175 -19.52 -29.85 10.59
CA ARG A 175 -18.71 -28.63 10.54
C ARG A 175 -18.22 -28.33 9.12
N ILE A 176 -18.80 -27.33 8.49
CA ILE A 176 -18.36 -26.80 7.19
C ILE A 176 -17.49 -25.56 7.45
N PRO A 177 -16.21 -25.49 6.98
CA PRO A 177 -15.26 -24.45 7.38
C PRO A 177 -15.77 -23.02 7.23
N TYR A 178 -16.40 -22.66 6.11
CA TYR A 178 -16.88 -21.29 5.89
C TYR A 178 -18.11 -20.94 6.76
N LEU A 179 -18.99 -21.90 7.07
CA LEU A 179 -20.11 -21.70 7.99
C LEU A 179 -19.63 -21.57 9.44
N SER A 180 -18.68 -22.41 9.86
CA SER A 180 -18.06 -22.34 11.17
C SER A 180 -17.29 -21.03 11.37
N ALA A 181 -16.62 -20.53 10.32
CA ALA A 181 -15.96 -19.21 10.36
C ALA A 181 -16.97 -18.06 10.51
N MET A 182 -18.10 -18.12 9.81
CA MET A 182 -19.18 -17.15 9.93
C MET A 182 -19.81 -17.18 11.33
N LYS A 183 -20.11 -18.36 11.85
CA LYS A 183 -20.64 -18.56 13.20
C LYS A 183 -19.70 -17.99 14.26
N ARG A 184 -18.42 -18.33 14.19
CA ARG A 184 -17.39 -17.84 15.09
C ARG A 184 -17.28 -16.31 15.09
N ARG A 185 -17.29 -15.67 13.91
CA ARG A 185 -17.31 -14.21 13.79
C ARG A 185 -18.55 -13.60 14.50
N LEU A 186 -19.72 -14.20 14.33
CA LEU A 186 -20.95 -13.77 14.99
C LEU A 186 -20.87 -13.95 16.52
N LEU A 187 -20.35 -15.06 17.01
CA LEU A 187 -20.14 -15.28 18.43
C LEU A 187 -19.21 -14.23 19.04
N ILE A 188 -18.13 -13.86 18.36
CA ILE A 188 -17.22 -12.81 18.82
C ILE A 188 -17.94 -11.46 18.85
N THR A 189 -18.63 -11.08 17.78
CA THR A 189 -19.31 -9.77 17.67
C THR A 189 -20.50 -9.62 18.62
N THR A 190 -21.09 -10.73 19.03
CA THR A 190 -22.17 -10.77 20.04
C THR A 190 -21.67 -10.99 21.46
N ASN A 191 -20.36 -10.86 21.70
CA ASN A 191 -19.72 -11.03 23.02
C ASN A 191 -19.88 -12.42 23.62
N GLN A 192 -19.96 -13.46 22.78
CA GLN A 192 -20.06 -14.88 23.21
C GLN A 192 -18.72 -15.61 22.98
N LEU A 193 -17.60 -14.96 23.36
CA LEU A 193 -16.25 -15.45 23.06
C LEU A 193 -15.97 -16.83 23.68
N ASP A 194 -16.49 -17.11 24.90
CA ASP A 194 -16.33 -18.42 25.56
C ASP A 194 -16.98 -19.55 24.76
N LYS A 195 -18.14 -19.28 24.13
CA LYS A 195 -18.80 -20.26 23.26
C LYS A 195 -17.98 -20.52 22.02
N ALA A 196 -17.43 -19.46 21.40
CA ALA A 196 -16.53 -19.60 20.24
C ALA A 196 -15.28 -20.44 20.57
N ILE A 197 -14.71 -20.25 21.77
CA ILE A 197 -13.58 -21.03 22.26
C ILE A 197 -13.98 -22.50 22.46
N ALA A 198 -15.12 -22.78 23.10
CA ALA A 198 -15.58 -24.14 23.37
C ALA A 198 -15.77 -24.91 22.04
N GLU A 199 -16.51 -24.34 21.09
CA GLU A 199 -16.78 -24.97 19.80
C GLU A 199 -15.48 -25.19 18.97
N THR A 200 -14.55 -24.24 19.04
CA THR A 200 -13.27 -24.40 18.31
C THR A 200 -12.38 -25.44 19.00
N ARG A 201 -12.42 -25.55 20.34
CA ARG A 201 -11.70 -26.59 21.07
C ARG A 201 -12.22 -27.98 20.69
N GLU A 202 -13.54 -28.17 20.65
CA GLU A 202 -14.12 -29.43 20.19
C GLU A 202 -13.65 -29.80 18.78
N ALA A 203 -13.57 -28.81 17.86
CA ALA A 203 -13.02 -29.04 16.50
C ALA A 203 -11.55 -29.48 16.55
N VAL A 204 -10.74 -28.90 17.44
CA VAL A 204 -9.33 -29.31 17.65
C VAL A 204 -9.24 -30.70 18.24
N ASP A 205 -10.14 -31.06 19.20
CA ASP A 205 -10.15 -32.38 19.82
C ASP A 205 -10.56 -33.48 18.82
N GLU A 206 -11.47 -33.18 17.87
CA GLU A 206 -11.85 -34.07 16.76
C GLU A 206 -10.73 -34.25 15.73
N THR A 207 -9.97 -33.19 15.46
CA THR A 207 -8.89 -33.19 14.45
C THR A 207 -7.59 -32.61 15.04
N PRO A 208 -6.88 -33.37 15.90
CA PRO A 208 -5.76 -32.86 16.69
C PRO A 208 -4.56 -32.37 15.86
N TYR A 209 -4.43 -32.80 14.62
CA TYR A 209 -3.35 -32.41 13.69
C TYR A 209 -3.75 -31.28 12.73
N ASP A 210 -4.99 -30.80 12.80
CA ASP A 210 -5.43 -29.65 12.04
C ASP A 210 -4.83 -28.36 12.61
N THR A 211 -3.80 -27.86 11.91
CA THR A 211 -3.09 -26.65 12.31
C THR A 211 -3.95 -25.39 12.21
N GLU A 212 -4.91 -25.34 11.27
CA GLU A 212 -5.78 -24.17 11.08
C GLU A 212 -6.71 -23.96 12.28
N ASN A 213 -7.39 -25.02 12.72
CA ASN A 213 -8.26 -24.94 13.90
C ASN A 213 -7.48 -24.58 15.17
N ARG A 214 -6.25 -25.10 15.34
CA ARG A 214 -5.39 -24.73 16.47
C ARG A 214 -4.95 -23.25 16.42
N ILE A 215 -4.60 -22.70 15.24
CA ILE A 215 -4.25 -21.28 15.09
C ILE A 215 -5.45 -20.41 15.46
N VAL A 216 -6.64 -20.82 15.02
CA VAL A 216 -7.88 -20.11 15.37
C VAL A 216 -8.12 -20.15 16.88
N LEU A 217 -7.98 -21.31 17.51
CA LEU A 217 -8.14 -21.48 18.97
C LEU A 217 -7.13 -20.60 19.74
N ALA A 218 -5.87 -20.59 19.29
CA ALA A 218 -4.84 -19.73 19.87
C ALA A 218 -5.23 -18.24 19.78
N SER A 219 -5.74 -17.82 18.63
CA SER A 219 -6.19 -16.44 18.42
C SER A 219 -7.37 -16.07 19.32
N LEU A 220 -8.34 -16.98 19.49
CA LEU A 220 -9.47 -16.80 20.39
C LEU A 220 -9.02 -16.70 21.86
N TYR A 221 -8.07 -17.55 22.29
CA TYR A 221 -7.48 -17.42 23.63
C TYR A 221 -6.76 -16.08 23.79
N GLY A 222 -6.08 -15.61 22.75
CA GLY A 222 -5.48 -14.28 22.73
C GLY A 222 -6.51 -13.17 22.92
N LEU A 223 -7.63 -13.21 22.22
CA LEU A 223 -8.76 -12.27 22.41
C LEU A 223 -9.35 -12.34 23.82
N ALA A 224 -9.45 -13.54 24.40
CA ALA A 224 -9.91 -13.78 25.77
C ALA A 224 -8.88 -13.43 26.85
N LYS A 225 -7.69 -12.92 26.45
CA LYS A 225 -6.55 -12.64 27.35
C LYS A 225 -6.06 -13.89 28.14
N ARG A 226 -6.26 -15.08 27.60
CA ARG A 226 -5.76 -16.37 28.12
C ARG A 226 -4.41 -16.69 27.48
N ASP A 227 -3.42 -15.82 27.73
CA ASP A 227 -2.16 -15.77 26.97
C ASP A 227 -1.32 -17.06 27.07
N SER A 228 -1.37 -17.76 28.22
CA SER A 228 -0.66 -19.04 28.37
C SER A 228 -1.25 -20.14 27.47
N LEU A 229 -2.58 -20.18 27.34
CA LEU A 229 -3.26 -21.13 26.45
C LEU A 229 -3.02 -20.79 24.99
N ALA A 230 -3.07 -19.49 24.63
CA ALA A 230 -2.75 -19.06 23.28
C ALA A 230 -1.33 -19.50 22.84
N ARG A 231 -0.34 -19.27 23.70
CA ARG A 231 1.04 -19.72 23.44
C ARG A 231 1.18 -21.23 23.33
N ALA A 232 0.45 -21.99 24.15
CA ALA A 232 0.47 -23.45 24.10
C ALA A 232 -0.06 -23.98 22.75
N GLU A 233 -1.16 -23.41 22.25
CA GLU A 233 -1.70 -23.82 20.94
C GLU A 233 -0.77 -23.43 19.79
N TYR A 234 -0.21 -22.20 19.77
CA TYR A 234 0.80 -21.84 18.78
C TYR A 234 2.03 -22.75 18.85
N ALA A 235 2.51 -23.11 20.05
CA ALA A 235 3.62 -24.02 20.20
C ALA A 235 3.29 -25.42 19.66
N SER A 236 2.06 -25.91 19.85
CA SER A 236 1.60 -27.18 19.31
C SER A 236 1.60 -27.17 17.77
N VAL A 237 1.14 -26.09 17.14
CA VAL A 237 1.22 -25.93 15.68
C VAL A 237 2.66 -25.95 15.21
N LEU A 238 3.54 -25.19 15.86
CA LEU A 238 4.94 -25.07 15.47
C LEU A 238 5.78 -26.31 15.82
N ALA A 239 5.25 -27.22 16.62
CA ALA A 239 5.83 -28.56 16.83
C ALA A 239 5.46 -29.52 15.70
N ILE A 240 4.30 -29.36 15.07
CA ILE A 240 3.87 -30.11 13.87
C ILE A 240 4.61 -29.60 12.63
N ASP A 241 4.57 -28.28 12.43
CA ASP A 241 5.19 -27.58 11.32
C ASP A 241 5.92 -26.33 11.82
N SER A 242 7.23 -26.45 12.02
CA SER A 242 8.04 -25.37 12.56
C SER A 242 8.14 -24.13 11.64
N ALA A 243 7.84 -24.28 10.35
CA ALA A 243 7.84 -23.23 9.34
C ALA A 243 6.46 -22.68 8.99
N ASN A 244 5.41 -23.09 9.71
CA ASN A 244 4.04 -22.67 9.43
C ASN A 244 3.90 -21.15 9.41
N LEU A 245 3.79 -20.59 8.21
CA LEU A 245 3.75 -19.15 7.98
C LEU A 245 2.59 -18.48 8.72
N THR A 246 1.39 -19.07 8.64
CA THR A 246 0.18 -18.53 9.27
C THR A 246 0.30 -18.49 10.80
N ALA A 247 0.83 -19.56 11.40
CA ALA A 247 1.06 -19.61 12.85
C ALA A 247 2.10 -18.59 13.29
N LEU A 248 3.22 -18.46 12.57
CA LEU A 248 4.26 -17.49 12.89
C LEU A 248 3.76 -16.04 12.72
N MET A 249 2.98 -15.75 11.69
CA MET A 249 2.39 -14.42 11.51
C MET A 249 1.42 -14.09 12.65
N SER A 250 0.49 -15.01 12.97
CA SER A 250 -0.48 -14.81 14.05
C SER A 250 0.20 -14.70 15.42
N LEU A 251 1.26 -15.46 15.67
CA LEU A 251 2.06 -15.39 16.88
C LEU A 251 2.85 -14.07 16.99
N SER A 252 3.34 -13.56 15.86
CA SER A 252 3.98 -12.24 15.80
C SER A 252 2.99 -11.14 16.18
N ASP A 253 1.78 -11.16 15.61
CA ASP A 253 0.73 -10.19 15.93
C ASP A 253 0.29 -10.31 17.41
N PHE A 254 0.17 -11.54 17.93
CA PHE A 254 -0.09 -11.80 19.34
C PHE A 254 0.94 -11.16 20.27
N TYR A 255 2.25 -11.31 20.00
CA TYR A 255 3.29 -10.69 20.81
C TYR A 255 3.32 -9.17 20.67
N ASN A 256 3.06 -8.66 19.47
CA ASN A 256 2.95 -7.22 19.24
C ASN A 256 1.84 -6.58 20.09
N ASP A 257 0.65 -7.19 20.13
CA ASP A 257 -0.48 -6.72 20.93
C ASP A 257 -0.18 -6.73 22.45
N ARG A 258 0.68 -7.63 22.91
CA ARG A 258 1.13 -7.72 24.31
C ARG A 258 2.34 -6.85 24.60
N ARG A 259 2.93 -6.20 23.60
CA ARG A 259 4.20 -5.47 23.68
C ARG A 259 5.34 -6.36 24.22
N ASP A 260 5.28 -7.66 23.98
CA ASP A 260 6.38 -8.59 24.23
C ASP A 260 7.35 -8.54 23.05
N PHE A 261 8.12 -7.46 23.00
CA PHE A 261 8.98 -7.15 21.85
C PHE A 261 10.14 -8.12 21.68
N ARG A 262 10.60 -8.78 22.74
CA ARG A 262 11.64 -9.82 22.63
C ARG A 262 11.10 -11.03 21.86
N SER A 263 9.96 -11.54 22.26
CA SER A 263 9.31 -12.66 21.59
C SER A 263 8.87 -12.28 20.18
N LEU A 264 8.35 -11.07 19.98
CA LEU A 264 8.00 -10.52 18.68
C LEU A 264 9.18 -10.58 17.70
N LEU A 265 10.35 -10.06 18.11
CA LEU A 265 11.54 -10.02 17.26
C LEU A 265 12.09 -11.42 16.99
N ALA A 266 12.04 -12.33 17.98
CA ALA A 266 12.43 -13.72 17.81
C ALA A 266 11.55 -14.47 16.78
N VAL A 267 10.23 -14.23 16.80
CA VAL A 267 9.32 -14.79 15.81
C VAL A 267 9.56 -14.18 14.42
N ASN A 268 9.77 -12.85 14.34
CA ASN A 268 10.07 -12.20 13.07
C ASN A 268 11.41 -12.66 12.48
N GLN A 269 12.41 -13.04 13.32
CA GLN A 269 13.64 -13.66 12.83
C GLN A 269 13.36 -14.99 12.11
N ARG A 270 12.42 -15.79 12.60
CA ARG A 270 11.97 -17.01 11.91
C ARG A 270 11.24 -16.67 10.62
N LEU A 271 10.30 -15.72 10.66
CA LEU A 271 9.54 -15.25 9.49
C LEU A 271 10.46 -14.76 8.36
N PHE A 272 11.49 -13.97 8.70
CA PHE A 272 12.41 -13.42 7.70
C PHE A 272 13.27 -14.51 7.02
N ASN A 273 13.42 -15.67 7.67
CA ASN A 273 14.10 -16.83 7.11
C ASN A 273 13.19 -17.72 6.24
N LEU A 274 11.88 -17.50 6.19
CA LEU A 274 10.99 -18.27 5.34
C LEU A 274 10.97 -17.74 3.90
N ASP A 275 11.09 -18.63 2.92
CA ASP A 275 11.00 -18.27 1.51
C ASP A 275 9.55 -17.95 1.10
N GLU A 276 8.58 -18.58 1.73
CA GLU A 276 7.15 -18.38 1.50
C GLU A 276 6.66 -16.99 1.90
N MET A 277 7.36 -16.31 2.78
CA MET A 277 7.03 -14.93 3.14
C MET A 277 7.53 -13.95 2.08
N PRO A 278 6.64 -13.17 1.43
CA PRO A 278 7.02 -12.21 0.42
C PRO A 278 8.00 -11.17 0.96
N VAL A 279 8.99 -10.78 0.13
CA VAL A 279 10.01 -9.79 0.51
C VAL A 279 9.40 -8.44 0.87
N GLU A 280 8.32 -8.04 0.20
CA GLU A 280 7.56 -6.82 0.47
C GLU A 280 7.04 -6.78 1.90
N GLU A 281 6.51 -7.90 2.39
CA GLU A 281 6.00 -7.97 3.77
C GLU A 281 7.16 -7.96 4.78
N LYS A 282 8.31 -8.57 4.47
CA LYS A 282 9.52 -8.48 5.28
C LYS A 282 10.02 -7.05 5.41
N ILE A 283 10.09 -6.31 4.28
CA ILE A 283 10.49 -4.89 4.24
C ILE A 283 9.53 -4.04 5.08
N LYS A 284 8.21 -4.24 4.89
CA LYS A 284 7.18 -3.52 5.63
C LYS A 284 7.30 -3.72 7.14
N ARG A 285 7.47 -4.98 7.59
CA ARG A 285 7.65 -5.32 9.00
C ARG A 285 8.93 -4.74 9.57
N PHE A 286 10.03 -4.78 8.82
CA PHE A 286 11.28 -4.12 9.23
C PHE A 286 11.09 -2.61 9.40
N GLY A 287 10.37 -1.94 8.48
CA GLY A 287 10.05 -0.52 8.57
C GLY A 287 9.29 -0.15 9.85
N ILE A 288 8.39 -1.01 10.33
CA ILE A 288 7.68 -0.81 11.60
C ILE A 288 8.66 -0.78 12.77
N PHE A 289 9.62 -1.71 12.83
CA PHE A 289 10.61 -1.79 13.90
C PHE A 289 11.61 -0.63 13.91
N THR A 290 11.80 0.03 12.78
CA THR A 290 12.74 1.16 12.63
C THR A 290 12.07 2.53 12.67
N SER A 291 10.73 2.60 12.70
CA SER A 291 9.98 3.86 12.72
C SER A 291 10.03 4.59 14.07
N ASP A 292 10.22 3.86 15.16
CA ASP A 292 10.36 4.41 16.52
C ASP A 292 11.83 4.35 16.95
N ASN A 293 12.45 5.51 17.07
CA ASN A 293 13.86 5.64 17.45
C ASN A 293 14.17 5.05 18.84
N ARG A 294 13.22 5.09 19.79
CA ARG A 294 13.42 4.52 21.13
C ARG A 294 13.44 3.00 21.06
N PHE A 295 12.44 2.42 20.40
CA PHE A 295 12.36 0.99 20.15
C PHE A 295 13.61 0.51 19.41
N TYR A 296 14.00 1.19 18.33
CA TYR A 296 15.16 0.87 17.52
C TYR A 296 16.45 0.79 18.35
N ARG A 297 16.68 1.74 19.26
CA ARG A 297 17.87 1.75 20.13
C ARG A 297 17.83 0.66 21.20
N GLU A 298 16.65 0.43 21.79
CA GLU A 298 16.49 -0.57 22.86
C GLU A 298 16.69 -2.01 22.34
N TYR A 299 16.21 -2.28 21.12
CA TYR A 299 16.27 -3.61 20.51
C TYR A 299 17.25 -3.70 19.34
N TYR A 300 18.22 -2.80 19.31
CA TYR A 300 19.20 -2.73 18.20
C TYR A 300 19.83 -4.07 17.81
N PRO A 301 20.32 -4.93 18.73
CA PRO A 301 20.95 -6.21 18.35
C PRO A 301 19.99 -7.12 17.56
N GLN A 302 18.73 -7.17 17.96
CA GLN A 302 17.72 -8.00 17.29
C GLN A 302 17.30 -7.39 15.94
N VAL A 303 17.12 -6.07 15.88
CA VAL A 303 16.80 -5.37 14.62
C VAL A 303 17.97 -5.49 13.64
N ASN A 304 19.21 -5.38 14.10
CA ASN A 304 20.41 -5.62 13.28
C ASN A 304 20.44 -7.04 12.72
N THR A 305 20.05 -8.05 13.52
CA THR A 305 19.95 -9.43 13.04
C THR A 305 18.91 -9.57 11.93
N LEU A 306 17.76 -8.90 12.05
CA LEU A 306 16.74 -8.89 10.99
C LEU A 306 17.26 -8.22 9.72
N ALA A 307 17.91 -7.06 9.85
CA ALA A 307 18.51 -6.32 8.73
C ALA A 307 19.56 -7.16 7.99
N SER A 308 20.48 -7.77 8.75
CA SER A 308 21.51 -8.64 8.20
C SER A 308 20.94 -9.87 7.50
N THR A 309 19.86 -10.46 8.06
CA THR A 309 19.15 -11.58 7.43
C THR A 309 18.59 -11.19 6.07
N LEU A 310 17.98 -10.01 5.95
CA LEU A 310 17.48 -9.50 4.67
C LEU A 310 18.62 -9.31 3.67
N ALA A 311 19.71 -8.67 4.09
CA ALA A 311 20.86 -8.41 3.23
C ALA A 311 21.53 -9.71 2.71
N ILE A 312 21.61 -10.73 3.55
CA ILE A 312 22.19 -12.04 3.16
C ILE A 312 21.26 -12.77 2.19
N ARG A 313 19.95 -12.74 2.42
CA ARG A 313 18.98 -13.48 1.59
C ARG A 313 18.68 -12.80 0.26
N TYR A 314 18.73 -11.49 0.22
CA TYR A 314 18.36 -10.68 -0.95
C TYR A 314 19.48 -9.69 -1.32
N PRO A 315 20.72 -10.16 -1.54
CA PRO A 315 21.87 -9.28 -1.68
C PRO A 315 21.83 -8.38 -2.93
N LYS A 316 21.00 -8.71 -3.92
CA LYS A 316 20.83 -7.95 -5.17
C LYS A 316 19.52 -7.19 -5.28
N ASP A 317 18.66 -7.23 -4.27
CA ASP A 317 17.43 -6.43 -4.28
C ASP A 317 17.76 -4.99 -3.89
N PRO A 318 17.58 -4.00 -4.79
CA PRO A 318 17.95 -2.62 -4.51
C PRO A 318 17.27 -2.04 -3.26
N ARG A 319 16.03 -2.49 -2.99
CA ARG A 319 15.27 -2.05 -1.82
C ARG A 319 15.90 -2.54 -0.52
N ILE A 320 16.46 -3.76 -0.53
CA ILE A 320 17.15 -4.34 0.63
C ILE A 320 18.53 -3.73 0.80
N VAL A 321 19.27 -3.50 -0.29
CA VAL A 321 20.56 -2.80 -0.25
C VAL A 321 20.38 -1.40 0.37
N GLU A 322 19.38 -0.66 -0.09
CA GLU A 322 19.04 0.65 0.46
C GLU A 322 18.62 0.59 1.93
N LEU A 323 17.75 -0.36 2.29
CA LEU A 323 17.28 -0.56 3.65
C LEU A 323 18.43 -0.89 4.60
N TYR A 324 19.30 -1.83 4.20
CA TYR A 324 20.44 -2.26 5.02
C TYR A 324 21.51 -1.18 5.12
N GLY A 325 21.80 -0.48 4.02
CA GLY A 325 22.74 0.64 4.03
C GLY A 325 22.27 1.78 4.94
N ARG A 326 21.00 2.15 4.90
CA ARG A 326 20.40 3.13 5.82
C ARG A 326 20.43 2.65 7.28
N HIS A 327 20.18 1.36 7.51
CA HIS A 327 20.31 0.77 8.84
C HIS A 327 21.74 0.95 9.39
N LEU A 328 22.76 0.66 8.58
CA LEU A 328 24.18 0.83 8.94
C LEU A 328 24.54 2.30 9.19
N ILE A 329 24.04 3.23 8.38
CA ILE A 329 24.23 4.68 8.59
C ILE A 329 23.62 5.13 9.93
N ASN A 330 22.37 4.73 10.19
CA ASN A 330 21.66 5.10 11.41
C ASN A 330 22.31 4.53 12.68
N SER A 331 23.01 3.42 12.58
CA SER A 331 23.77 2.81 13.67
C SER A 331 25.18 3.38 13.83
N GLY A 332 25.64 4.23 12.91
CA GLY A 332 26.99 4.78 12.89
C GLY A 332 28.04 3.88 12.23
N GLU A 333 27.63 2.76 11.63
CA GLU A 333 28.51 1.79 10.95
C GLU A 333 28.87 2.27 9.51
N LEU A 334 29.40 3.51 9.43
CA LEU A 334 29.60 4.21 8.17
C LEU A 334 30.53 3.48 7.19
N GLU A 335 31.58 2.84 7.68
CA GLU A 335 32.52 2.09 6.83
C GLU A 335 31.87 0.84 6.23
N GLN A 336 30.98 0.18 6.97
CA GLN A 336 30.24 -0.97 6.47
C GLN A 336 29.21 -0.52 5.43
N ALA A 337 28.48 0.59 5.68
CA ALA A 337 27.57 1.18 4.71
C ALA A 337 28.30 1.56 3.42
N LEU A 338 29.48 2.18 3.56
CA LEU A 338 30.31 2.57 2.43
C LEU A 338 30.75 1.34 1.61
N THR A 339 31.18 0.28 2.29
CA THR A 339 31.57 -0.99 1.64
C THR A 339 30.40 -1.60 0.88
N LEU A 340 29.21 -1.63 1.50
CA LEU A 340 27.98 -2.11 0.87
C LEU A 340 27.67 -1.34 -0.40
N TYR A 341 27.54 -0.03 -0.32
CA TYR A 341 27.18 0.77 -1.49
C TYR A 341 28.24 0.73 -2.59
N LYS A 342 29.53 0.73 -2.24
CA LYS A 342 30.61 0.59 -3.23
C LYS A 342 30.57 -0.75 -3.96
N LEU A 343 30.21 -1.83 -3.28
CA LEU A 343 30.04 -3.15 -3.91
C LEU A 343 28.97 -3.10 -5.02
N HIS A 344 27.93 -2.29 -4.82
CA HIS A 344 26.78 -2.19 -5.73
C HIS A 344 26.89 -1.06 -6.75
N LEU A 345 27.96 -0.28 -6.80
CA LEU A 345 28.16 0.76 -7.83
C LEU A 345 28.30 0.18 -9.25
N THR A 346 28.68 -1.09 -9.36
CA THR A 346 28.84 -1.79 -10.66
C THR A 346 27.57 -2.53 -11.10
N ASP A 347 26.48 -2.45 -10.34
CA ASP A 347 25.22 -3.09 -10.69
C ASP A 347 24.63 -2.48 -11.96
N THR A 348 23.88 -3.26 -12.71
CA THR A 348 23.25 -2.84 -13.97
C THR A 348 21.73 -3.02 -13.88
N PRO A 349 20.96 -1.96 -14.06
CA PRO A 349 21.35 -0.57 -14.28
C PRO A 349 21.97 0.07 -13.02
N PRO A 350 22.86 1.07 -13.21
CA PRO A 350 23.47 1.75 -12.08
C PRO A 350 22.42 2.51 -11.27
N GLN A 351 22.60 2.52 -9.94
CA GLN A 351 21.67 3.16 -9.01
C GLN A 351 22.23 4.51 -8.54
N GLU A 352 21.55 5.60 -8.88
CA GLU A 352 21.91 6.96 -8.46
C GLU A 352 22.05 7.09 -6.94
N THR A 353 21.13 6.45 -6.20
CA THR A 353 21.10 6.49 -4.74
C THR A 353 22.38 5.96 -4.10
N TYR A 354 23.03 4.96 -4.69
CA TYR A 354 24.27 4.41 -4.14
C TYR A 354 25.43 5.40 -4.29
N TYR A 355 25.55 6.08 -5.43
CA TYR A 355 26.54 7.14 -5.62
C TYR A 355 26.32 8.29 -4.65
N ARG A 356 25.08 8.67 -4.41
CA ARG A 356 24.73 9.72 -3.43
C ARG A 356 25.21 9.35 -2.03
N TRP A 357 24.86 8.16 -1.54
CA TRP A 357 25.31 7.70 -0.23
C TRP A 357 26.83 7.57 -0.12
N VAL A 358 27.52 7.07 -1.15
CA VAL A 358 28.99 6.99 -1.16
C VAL A 358 29.60 8.38 -1.04
N ILE A 359 29.11 9.36 -1.82
CA ILE A 359 29.60 10.74 -1.80
C ILE A 359 29.34 11.39 -0.43
N ASP A 360 28.14 11.19 0.13
CA ASP A 360 27.77 11.79 1.43
C ASP A 360 28.62 11.19 2.57
N ILE A 361 28.81 9.88 2.61
CA ILE A 361 29.60 9.21 3.64
C ILE A 361 31.09 9.59 3.49
N GLU A 362 31.65 9.56 2.29
CA GLU A 362 33.06 9.98 2.04
C GLU A 362 33.27 11.48 2.40
N SER A 363 32.28 12.32 2.13
CA SER A 363 32.31 13.74 2.54
C SER A 363 32.30 13.88 4.06
N TYR A 364 31.43 13.13 4.76
CA TYR A 364 31.39 13.12 6.22
C TYR A 364 32.71 12.62 6.84
N LEU A 365 33.32 11.62 6.26
CA LEU A 365 34.61 11.07 6.65
C LEU A 365 35.81 11.96 6.22
N GLN A 366 35.55 13.11 5.61
CA GLN A 366 36.54 14.08 5.16
C GLN A 366 37.60 13.51 4.19
N ARG A 367 37.16 12.73 3.20
CA ARG A 367 38.02 12.09 2.18
C ARG A 367 37.88 12.76 0.81
N PRO A 368 38.45 13.95 0.61
CA PRO A 368 38.19 14.78 -0.57
C PRO A 368 38.54 14.11 -1.91
N ASP A 369 39.62 13.33 -1.96
CA ASP A 369 40.04 12.64 -3.18
C ASP A 369 39.02 11.57 -3.62
N SER A 370 38.44 10.84 -2.64
CA SER A 370 37.37 9.89 -2.88
C SER A 370 36.09 10.60 -3.35
N VAL A 371 35.73 11.71 -2.70
CA VAL A 371 34.55 12.51 -3.10
C VAL A 371 34.68 12.99 -4.54
N ASP A 372 35.84 13.56 -4.93
CA ASP A 372 36.08 14.05 -6.30
C ASP A 372 35.94 12.94 -7.32
N ARG A 373 36.50 11.77 -7.04
CA ARG A 373 36.40 10.58 -7.89
C ARG A 373 34.95 10.16 -8.08
N TYR A 374 34.17 9.93 -6.98
CA TYR A 374 32.81 9.43 -7.09
C TYR A 374 31.83 10.45 -7.64
N VAL A 375 32.04 11.76 -7.40
CA VAL A 375 31.28 12.84 -8.04
C VAL A 375 31.51 12.84 -9.55
N SER A 376 32.78 12.67 -9.98
CA SER A 376 33.12 12.60 -11.41
C SER A 376 32.49 11.39 -12.11
N GLU A 377 32.53 10.22 -11.48
CA GLU A 377 31.88 9.00 -11.97
C GLU A 377 30.34 9.17 -12.03
N ALA A 378 29.74 9.72 -10.98
CA ALA A 378 28.29 9.96 -10.91
C ALA A 378 27.81 10.94 -12.01
N LEU A 379 28.55 12.01 -12.27
CA LEU A 379 28.22 12.97 -13.33
C LEU A 379 28.32 12.38 -14.75
N GLN A 380 29.16 11.35 -14.96
CA GLN A 380 29.20 10.62 -16.23
C GLN A 380 27.97 9.75 -16.45
N LEU A 381 27.47 9.12 -15.37
CA LEU A 381 26.33 8.21 -15.42
C LEU A 381 24.98 8.95 -15.33
N PHE A 382 24.94 10.02 -14.56
CA PHE A 382 23.75 10.78 -14.24
C PHE A 382 23.93 12.30 -14.45
N PRO A 383 24.18 12.73 -15.70
CA PRO A 383 24.57 14.12 -16.01
C PRO A 383 23.48 15.17 -15.71
N GLU A 384 22.21 14.73 -15.56
CA GLU A 384 21.08 15.63 -15.32
C GLU A 384 20.69 15.72 -13.83
N GLN A 385 21.41 15.06 -12.93
CA GLN A 385 21.11 15.10 -11.51
C GLN A 385 21.76 16.31 -10.82
N ALA A 386 20.91 17.22 -10.33
CA ALA A 386 21.34 18.47 -9.68
C ALA A 386 22.27 18.22 -8.49
N ASP A 387 22.01 17.17 -7.70
CA ASP A 387 22.76 16.86 -6.47
C ASP A 387 24.25 16.58 -6.74
N PHE A 388 24.58 15.90 -7.84
CA PHE A 388 25.97 15.64 -8.19
C PHE A 388 26.69 16.90 -8.69
N HIS A 389 26.00 17.81 -9.36
CA HIS A 389 26.55 19.12 -9.69
C HIS A 389 26.73 19.98 -8.45
N ILE A 390 25.83 19.90 -7.47
CA ILE A 390 25.98 20.57 -6.16
C ILE A 390 27.20 20.00 -5.44
N ALA A 391 27.36 18.68 -5.40
CA ALA A 391 28.52 18.03 -4.79
C ALA A 391 29.84 18.46 -5.45
N ALA A 392 29.87 18.61 -6.78
CA ALA A 392 31.01 19.17 -7.49
C ALA A 392 31.29 20.63 -7.08
N GLY A 393 30.26 21.43 -6.87
CA GLY A 393 30.38 22.78 -6.31
C GLY A 393 30.98 22.79 -4.90
N ASN A 394 30.55 21.85 -4.06
CA ASN A 394 31.07 21.67 -2.70
C ASN A 394 32.59 21.36 -2.70
N ILE A 395 33.08 20.52 -3.60
CA ILE A 395 34.50 20.21 -3.75
C ILE A 395 35.29 21.52 -4.00
N HIS A 396 34.83 22.38 -4.91
CA HIS A 396 35.47 23.66 -5.15
C HIS A 396 35.41 24.59 -3.93
N SER A 397 34.28 24.63 -3.21
CA SER A 397 34.11 25.44 -2.01
C SER A 397 35.09 25.02 -0.90
N TYR A 398 35.19 23.74 -0.60
CA TYR A 398 36.13 23.21 0.41
C TYR A 398 37.59 23.43 0.01
N ALA A 399 37.91 23.41 -1.27
CA ALA A 399 39.24 23.72 -1.78
C ALA A 399 39.56 25.22 -1.79
N GLY A 400 38.66 26.08 -1.30
CA GLY A 400 38.83 27.55 -1.31
C GLY A 400 38.67 28.21 -2.68
N ARG A 401 38.25 27.47 -3.68
CA ARG A 401 37.98 27.96 -5.05
C ARG A 401 36.53 28.48 -5.16
N HIS A 402 36.23 29.54 -4.38
CA HIS A 402 34.87 30.02 -4.20
C HIS A 402 34.19 30.57 -5.46
N ASP A 403 34.96 31.15 -6.41
CA ASP A 403 34.40 31.62 -7.69
C ASP A 403 33.97 30.46 -8.59
N GLU A 404 34.78 29.40 -8.62
CA GLU A 404 34.45 28.14 -9.30
C GLU A 404 33.22 27.47 -8.65
N ALA A 405 33.19 27.40 -7.33
CA ALA A 405 32.03 26.88 -6.59
C ALA A 405 30.75 27.62 -7.00
N ALA A 406 30.73 28.95 -6.91
CA ALA A 406 29.58 29.75 -7.31
C ALA A 406 29.18 29.57 -8.79
N ARG A 407 30.14 29.31 -9.69
CA ARG A 407 29.86 29.00 -11.08
C ARG A 407 29.21 27.66 -11.26
N VAL A 408 29.73 26.62 -10.61
CA VAL A 408 29.21 25.24 -10.68
C VAL A 408 27.82 25.16 -10.07
N TYR A 409 27.58 25.76 -8.89
CA TYR A 409 26.25 25.84 -8.31
C TYR A 409 25.23 26.53 -9.23
N ARG A 410 25.60 27.62 -9.94
CA ARG A 410 24.70 28.25 -10.92
C ARG A 410 24.42 27.34 -12.13
N GLN A 411 25.37 26.49 -12.53
CA GLN A 411 25.15 25.53 -13.59
C GLN A 411 24.15 24.45 -13.19
N SER A 412 24.14 24.00 -11.91
CA SER A 412 23.20 22.99 -11.42
C SER A 412 21.73 23.44 -11.44
N LEU A 413 21.46 24.75 -11.50
CA LEU A 413 20.09 25.30 -11.66
C LEU A 413 19.36 24.77 -12.89
N ARG A 414 20.08 24.30 -13.90
CA ARG A 414 19.47 23.70 -15.12
C ARG A 414 18.73 22.41 -14.82
N TYR A 415 19.15 21.71 -13.79
CA TYR A 415 18.68 20.40 -13.42
C TYR A 415 17.78 20.43 -12.16
N ALA A 416 17.55 21.62 -11.59
CA ALA A 416 16.66 21.79 -10.46
C ALA A 416 15.20 21.66 -10.91
N ASP A 417 14.50 20.66 -10.40
CA ASP A 417 13.13 20.27 -10.77
C ASP A 417 12.06 21.10 -10.05
N ASN A 418 12.39 21.69 -8.91
CA ASN A 418 11.45 22.47 -8.08
C ASN A 418 12.07 23.76 -7.53
N ASP A 419 11.18 24.66 -7.06
CA ASP A 419 11.60 25.97 -6.57
C ASP A 419 12.34 25.89 -5.22
N SER A 420 12.06 24.88 -4.39
CA SER A 420 12.80 24.67 -3.14
C SER A 420 14.28 24.38 -3.42
N LEU A 421 14.55 23.49 -4.38
CA LEU A 421 15.92 23.16 -4.80
C LEU A 421 16.61 24.38 -5.47
N ARG A 422 15.88 25.14 -6.34
CA ARG A 422 16.40 26.39 -6.91
C ARG A 422 16.77 27.40 -5.82
N GLY A 423 15.93 27.52 -4.82
CA GLY A 423 16.20 28.35 -3.64
C GLY A 423 17.44 27.91 -2.88
N ALA A 424 17.57 26.61 -2.62
CA ALA A 424 18.75 26.04 -1.95
C ALA A 424 20.05 26.30 -2.74
N ILE A 425 20.04 26.07 -4.06
CA ILE A 425 21.19 26.32 -4.92
C ILE A 425 21.60 27.80 -4.89
N TRP A 426 20.63 28.73 -4.96
CA TRP A 426 20.96 30.16 -4.85
C TRP A 426 21.51 30.52 -3.48
N GLY A 427 21.09 29.83 -2.41
CA GLY A 427 21.70 29.92 -1.08
C GLY A 427 23.18 29.56 -1.12
N LEU A 428 23.52 28.40 -1.69
CA LEU A 428 24.93 27.95 -1.85
C LEU A 428 25.77 28.93 -2.68
N VAL A 429 25.19 29.55 -3.72
CA VAL A 429 25.86 30.62 -4.49
C VAL A 429 26.15 31.83 -3.59
N GLY A 430 25.22 32.19 -2.71
CA GLY A 430 25.41 33.26 -1.72
C GLY A 430 26.54 32.94 -0.74
N ASP A 431 26.53 31.74 -0.18
CA ASP A 431 27.56 31.26 0.76
C ASP A 431 28.96 31.27 0.10
N ALA A 432 29.07 30.81 -1.13
CA ALA A 432 30.34 30.83 -1.88
C ALA A 432 30.85 32.26 -2.07
N HIS A 433 29.99 33.23 -2.37
CA HIS A 433 30.39 34.64 -2.46
C HIS A 433 30.76 35.24 -1.13
N HIS A 434 30.10 34.87 -0.04
CA HIS A 434 30.49 35.27 1.31
C HIS A 434 31.89 34.74 1.67
N GLN A 435 32.11 33.44 1.51
CA GLN A 435 33.42 32.80 1.77
C GLN A 435 34.53 33.46 0.95
N ARG A 436 34.24 33.84 -0.31
CA ARG A 436 35.18 34.63 -1.11
C ARG A 436 35.50 35.97 -0.51
N ALA A 437 34.48 36.70 -0.02
CA ALA A 437 34.71 38.00 0.62
C ALA A 437 35.59 37.86 1.85
N GLU A 438 35.36 36.87 2.70
CA GLU A 438 36.18 36.57 3.86
C GLU A 438 37.61 36.19 3.49
N ALA A 439 37.80 35.31 2.50
CA ALA A 439 39.12 34.93 2.01
C ALA A 439 39.94 36.12 1.53
N VAL A 440 39.30 37.04 0.77
CA VAL A 440 39.91 38.26 0.30
C VAL A 440 40.29 39.20 1.43
N LEU A 441 39.41 39.35 2.45
CA LEU A 441 39.69 40.20 3.63
C LEU A 441 40.82 39.63 4.49
N LYS A 442 40.85 38.29 4.64
CA LYS A 442 41.91 37.58 5.38
C LYS A 442 43.28 37.75 4.73
N ALA A 443 43.32 37.69 3.41
CA ALA A 443 44.54 37.94 2.62
C ALA A 443 45.02 39.40 2.77
N ALA A 444 44.09 40.36 2.86
CA ALA A 444 44.39 41.78 3.02
C ALA A 444 45.08 42.13 4.37
N LYS A 445 44.78 41.37 5.42
CA LYS A 445 45.43 41.59 6.74
C LYS A 445 46.96 41.45 6.68
N LYS A 446 47.45 40.70 5.67
CA LYS A 446 48.90 40.45 5.42
C LYS A 446 49.53 41.37 4.35
N SER A 447 48.74 42.25 3.69
CA SER A 447 49.17 43.06 2.54
C SER A 447 49.59 44.49 2.89
N ARG A 448 50.39 45.12 1.98
CA ARG A 448 50.86 46.50 2.11
C ARG A 448 49.72 47.51 1.93
N THR A 449 49.88 48.73 2.44
CA THR A 449 48.83 49.78 2.59
C THR A 449 48.15 50.17 1.27
N THR A 450 48.87 50.16 0.15
CA THR A 450 48.37 50.55 -1.19
C THR A 450 47.40 49.54 -1.82
N GLU A 451 47.44 48.26 -1.42
CA GLU A 451 46.54 47.20 -1.92
C GLU A 451 45.23 47.12 -1.14
N LYS A 452 45.19 47.66 0.12
CA LYS A 452 44.03 47.56 0.99
C LYS A 452 42.72 48.13 0.42
N SER A 453 42.80 49.20 -0.36
CA SER A 453 41.63 49.80 -1.03
C SER A 453 41.03 48.87 -2.09
N ARG A 454 41.88 48.26 -2.91
CA ARG A 454 41.51 47.36 -3.98
C ARG A 454 40.88 46.06 -3.43
N VAL A 455 41.47 45.54 -2.36
CA VAL A 455 41.00 44.34 -1.67
C VAL A 455 39.66 44.60 -0.98
N ARG A 456 39.47 45.71 -0.31
CA ARG A 456 38.16 46.09 0.27
C ARG A 456 37.09 46.28 -0.81
N ALA A 457 37.42 46.83 -1.97
CA ALA A 457 36.49 46.93 -3.11
C ALA A 457 36.07 45.56 -3.61
N ALA A 458 37.03 44.62 -3.75
CA ALA A 458 36.74 43.22 -4.15
C ALA A 458 35.87 42.50 -3.15
N ALA A 459 36.12 42.65 -1.84
CA ALA A 459 35.29 42.06 -0.77
C ALA A 459 33.86 42.62 -0.80
N ARG A 460 33.70 43.94 -0.94
CA ARG A 460 32.37 44.59 -1.05
C ARG A 460 31.61 44.08 -2.28
N LYS A 461 32.29 43.87 -3.42
CA LYS A 461 31.66 43.29 -4.61
C LYS A 461 31.20 41.86 -4.35
N ALA A 462 32.01 41.04 -3.67
CA ALA A 462 31.65 39.68 -3.33
C ALA A 462 30.43 39.65 -2.36
N MET A 463 30.40 40.53 -1.33
CA MET A 463 29.25 40.65 -0.43
C MET A 463 27.98 41.10 -1.18
N LYS A 464 28.08 42.04 -2.11
CA LYS A 464 26.94 42.42 -2.94
C LYS A 464 26.40 41.20 -3.73
N ASN A 465 27.28 40.43 -4.32
CA ASN A 465 26.86 39.19 -5.04
C ASN A 465 26.24 38.17 -4.10
N CYS A 466 26.72 38.08 -2.86
CA CYS A 466 26.12 37.23 -1.81
C CYS A 466 24.67 37.65 -1.53
N TYR A 467 24.43 38.91 -1.27
CA TYR A 467 23.10 39.44 -1.00
C TYR A 467 22.16 39.28 -2.21
N ASP A 468 22.64 39.57 -3.43
CA ASP A 468 21.86 39.35 -4.65
C ASP A 468 21.48 37.88 -4.84
N ALA A 469 22.34 36.94 -4.44
CA ALA A 469 22.06 35.51 -4.51
C ALA A 469 21.03 35.08 -3.43
N TYR A 470 21.14 35.57 -2.19
CA TYR A 470 20.16 35.29 -1.15
C TYR A 470 18.78 35.88 -1.48
N GLU A 471 18.70 37.06 -2.09
CA GLU A 471 17.44 37.62 -2.60
C GLU A 471 16.79 36.70 -3.64
N ARG A 472 17.59 36.11 -4.51
CA ARG A 472 17.09 35.14 -5.49
C ARG A 472 16.64 33.85 -4.84
N SER A 473 17.39 33.36 -3.84
CA SER A 473 17.03 32.18 -3.05
C SER A 473 15.65 32.36 -2.42
N LEU A 474 15.44 33.49 -1.71
CA LEU A 474 14.18 33.76 -1.02
C LEU A 474 13.01 34.07 -1.97
N ARG A 475 13.27 34.47 -3.23
CA ARG A 475 12.21 34.56 -4.25
C ARG A 475 11.69 33.21 -4.69
N TYR A 476 12.54 32.19 -4.75
CA TYR A 476 12.14 30.82 -5.07
C TYR A 476 11.56 30.09 -3.84
N HIS A 477 12.19 30.28 -2.68
CA HIS A 477 11.81 29.62 -1.46
C HIS A 477 11.92 30.60 -0.28
N GLY A 478 10.82 31.33 -0.03
CA GLY A 478 10.76 32.40 0.98
C GLY A 478 11.00 31.91 2.41
N ASP A 479 10.68 30.66 2.71
CA ASP A 479 10.84 30.01 4.01
C ASP A 479 12.12 29.13 4.09
N ASN A 480 13.15 29.45 3.34
CA ASN A 480 14.45 28.79 3.47
C ASN A 480 15.15 29.28 4.76
N ALA A 481 14.95 28.53 5.85
CA ALA A 481 15.43 28.88 7.19
C ALA A 481 16.95 29.13 7.22
N LEU A 482 17.74 28.31 6.52
CA LEU A 482 19.20 28.46 6.47
C LEU A 482 19.60 29.79 5.82
N VAL A 483 19.00 30.12 4.67
CA VAL A 483 19.28 31.37 3.96
C VAL A 483 18.80 32.58 4.75
N LEU A 484 17.61 32.51 5.36
CA LEU A 484 17.10 33.56 6.23
C LEU A 484 18.07 33.84 7.40
N ASN A 485 18.55 32.80 8.07
CA ASN A 485 19.51 32.89 9.15
C ASN A 485 20.84 33.51 8.69
N ASN A 486 21.45 32.98 7.62
CA ASN A 486 22.74 33.44 7.13
C ASN A 486 22.66 34.87 6.61
N TYR A 487 21.60 35.22 5.91
CA TYR A 487 21.39 36.56 5.37
C TYR A 487 21.19 37.57 6.51
N ALA A 488 20.35 37.26 7.49
CA ALA A 488 20.15 38.10 8.69
C ALA A 488 21.46 38.33 9.42
N TYR A 489 22.25 37.29 9.64
CA TYR A 489 23.53 37.33 10.30
C TYR A 489 24.51 38.29 9.59
N PHE A 490 24.66 38.14 8.26
CA PHE A 490 25.60 38.98 7.51
C PHE A 490 25.16 40.44 7.41
N LEU A 491 23.86 40.71 7.27
CA LEU A 491 23.34 42.07 7.34
C LEU A 491 23.61 42.73 8.70
N SER A 492 23.48 41.95 9.76
CA SER A 492 23.76 42.45 11.14
C SER A 492 25.24 42.78 11.35
N LEU A 493 26.15 41.97 10.79
CA LEU A 493 27.60 42.24 10.84
C LEU A 493 27.98 43.48 10.03
N ASP A 494 27.33 43.70 8.89
CA ASP A 494 27.58 44.92 8.08
C ASP A 494 26.85 46.14 8.63
N GLY A 495 25.98 46.00 9.64
CA GLY A 495 25.22 47.09 10.26
C GLY A 495 24.17 47.70 9.33
N VAL A 496 23.66 46.94 8.34
CA VAL A 496 22.70 47.41 7.33
C VAL A 496 21.38 46.68 7.44
N GLN A 497 20.27 47.37 7.17
CA GLN A 497 18.92 46.79 7.15
C GLN A 497 18.59 45.98 8.44
N LEU A 498 18.91 46.48 9.59
CA LEU A 498 18.82 45.75 10.87
C LEU A 498 17.40 45.29 11.19
N ASP A 499 16.37 46.07 10.91
CA ASP A 499 14.98 45.67 11.10
C ASP A 499 14.61 44.45 10.23
N ARG A 500 15.08 44.45 9.00
CA ARG A 500 14.90 43.30 8.08
C ARG A 500 15.68 42.06 8.55
N ALA A 501 16.92 42.26 9.00
CA ALA A 501 17.74 41.20 9.58
C ALA A 501 17.05 40.56 10.79
N LEU A 502 16.46 41.38 11.66
CA LEU A 502 15.71 40.89 12.84
C LEU A 502 14.49 40.06 12.40
N ALA A 503 13.70 40.56 11.45
CA ALA A 503 12.53 39.85 10.96
C ALA A 503 12.90 38.48 10.31
N MET A 504 13.97 38.45 9.53
CA MET A 504 14.46 37.20 8.91
C MET A 504 14.99 36.20 9.95
N ALA A 505 15.72 36.68 10.99
CA ALA A 505 16.21 35.83 12.07
C ALA A 505 15.05 35.24 12.88
N GLN A 506 14.02 36.02 13.18
CA GLN A 506 12.81 35.56 13.86
C GLN A 506 12.11 34.49 13.01
N ARG A 507 11.95 34.73 11.70
CA ARG A 507 11.32 33.76 10.80
C ARG A 507 12.12 32.46 10.70
N ALA A 508 13.44 32.52 10.63
CA ALA A 508 14.29 31.34 10.64
C ALA A 508 14.10 30.48 11.91
N VAL A 509 13.95 31.10 13.08
CA VAL A 509 13.69 30.40 14.36
C VAL A 509 12.29 29.75 14.37
N GLU A 510 11.28 30.40 13.78
CA GLU A 510 9.93 29.81 13.67
C GLU A 510 9.87 28.55 12.78
N LEU A 511 10.80 28.45 11.83
CA LEU A 511 10.84 27.37 10.84
C LEU A 511 11.69 26.16 11.29
N THR A 512 12.47 26.29 12.36
CA THR A 512 13.35 25.25 12.91
C THR A 512 12.83 24.69 14.24
#